data_02250d2fc34be9ef7691338572fe107c
#
_entry.id   02250d2fc34be9ef7691338572fe107c
#
_cell.length_a   1.000
_cell.length_b   1.000
_cell.length_c   1.000
_cell.angle_alpha   90.00
_cell.angle_beta   90.00
_cell.angle_gamma   90.00
#
_symmetry.space_group_name_H-M   'P 1'
#
loop_
_entity.id
_entity.type
_entity.pdbx_description
1 polymer ?
#
loop_
_entity_poly.entity_id
_entity_poly.type
_entity_poly.pdbx_seq_one_letter_code
_entity_poly.pdbx_strand_id
1 'polypeptide(L)'
;RLNVGIKFMLEYGGNMFASQHAENLLTREILRDQSKCEFICVVDNQFTGSAELADLVLPDTTTAERWDLAPSEYTGDMAYLIMCEKAIEPLHDSRPAYEMVTEISKRFGLQQEFTEGRDLEGWARYLHEELNRKAVPGMPSFDDMLSLGVYRYANPEGTTVALKSFRDDPVANPLATPSGKIEIFSAELHEMSLTWEFPGGDKGDRV
;
A
#
# COMPACT_ATOMS: atom_id res chain seq x y z
N ARG A 1 -18.28 -13.13 -4.06
CA ARG A 1 -18.98 -13.12 -2.77
C ARG A 1 -18.24 -14.05 -1.83
N LEU A 2 -17.86 -13.59 -0.63
CA LEU A 2 -17.20 -14.44 0.36
C LEU A 2 -18.19 -15.47 0.90
N ASN A 3 -17.70 -16.69 1.15
CA ASN A 3 -18.50 -17.76 1.75
C ASN A 3 -18.55 -17.70 3.28
N VAL A 4 -17.77 -16.79 3.87
CA VAL A 4 -17.68 -16.54 5.32
C VAL A 4 -17.82 -15.05 5.59
N GLY A 5 -18.39 -14.70 6.74
CA GLY A 5 -18.44 -13.31 7.19
C GLY A 5 -17.06 -12.79 7.57
N ILE A 6 -16.86 -11.47 7.43
CA ILE A 6 -15.65 -10.79 7.90
C ILE A 6 -15.81 -10.60 9.40
N LYS A 7 -14.87 -11.16 10.18
CA LYS A 7 -14.89 -11.05 11.64
C LYS A 7 -13.88 -10.05 12.17
N PHE A 8 -12.79 -9.86 11.44
CA PHE A 8 -11.71 -8.98 11.80
C PHE A 8 -11.21 -8.21 10.59
N MET A 9 -11.01 -6.92 10.75
CA MET A 9 -10.36 -6.07 9.76
C MET A 9 -9.19 -5.34 10.41
N LEU A 10 -8.06 -5.31 9.72
CA LEU A 10 -6.89 -4.53 10.07
C LEU A 10 -6.62 -3.53 8.95
N GLU A 11 -6.65 -2.25 9.28
CA GLU A 11 -6.16 -1.19 8.40
C GLU A 11 -4.80 -0.71 8.90
N TYR A 12 -3.85 -0.63 7.98
CA TYR A 12 -2.53 -0.09 8.23
C TYR A 12 -2.29 1.14 7.36
N GLY A 13 -2.34 2.31 7.99
CA GLY A 13 -2.20 3.59 7.32
C GLY A 13 -3.26 3.85 6.23
N GLY A 14 -3.22 5.01 5.61
CA GLY A 14 -3.94 5.30 4.37
C GLY A 14 -5.38 5.77 4.49
N ASN A 15 -6.02 5.75 5.65
CA ASN A 15 -7.39 6.23 5.88
C ASN A 15 -8.42 5.64 4.89
N MET A 16 -8.28 4.33 4.55
CA MET A 16 -9.06 3.67 3.50
C MET A 16 -10.55 3.66 3.77
N PHE A 17 -10.96 3.35 5.00
CA PHE A 17 -12.37 3.19 5.34
C PHE A 17 -13.17 4.47 5.21
N ALA A 18 -12.53 5.62 5.36
CA ALA A 18 -13.22 6.90 5.38
C ALA A 18 -13.01 7.75 4.13
N SER A 19 -11.99 7.49 3.30
CA SER A 19 -11.63 8.42 2.23
C SER A 19 -11.38 7.81 0.85
N GLN A 20 -11.15 6.50 0.74
CA GLN A 20 -10.76 5.88 -0.54
C GLN A 20 -11.92 5.26 -1.32
N HIS A 21 -13.13 5.33 -0.82
CA HIS A 21 -14.32 4.79 -1.48
C HIS A 21 -15.32 5.90 -1.79
N ALA A 22 -15.99 5.77 -2.94
CA ALA A 22 -17.25 6.47 -3.17
C ALA A 22 -18.25 6.02 -2.09
N GLU A 23 -19.32 6.74 -1.85
CA GLU A 23 -20.34 6.37 -0.86
C GLU A 23 -19.84 6.18 0.58
N ASN A 24 -19.04 7.10 1.01
CA ASN A 24 -18.45 7.12 2.32
C ASN A 24 -19.47 6.94 3.48
N LEU A 25 -20.68 7.48 3.34
CA LEU A 25 -21.73 7.33 4.34
C LEU A 25 -22.19 5.87 4.47
N LEU A 26 -22.41 5.19 3.34
CA LEU A 26 -22.77 3.77 3.35
C LEU A 26 -21.64 2.90 3.91
N THR A 27 -20.39 3.20 3.58
CA THR A 27 -19.25 2.51 4.15
C THR A 27 -19.22 2.64 5.67
N ARG A 28 -19.45 3.86 6.20
CA ARG A 28 -19.52 4.11 7.65
C ARG A 28 -20.68 3.35 8.32
N GLU A 29 -21.83 3.27 7.69
CA GLU A 29 -22.97 2.49 8.20
C GLU A 29 -22.65 0.99 8.26
N ILE A 30 -22.01 0.45 7.19
CA ILE A 30 -21.61 -0.96 7.13
C ILE A 30 -20.59 -1.29 8.22
N LEU A 31 -19.57 -0.43 8.41
CA LEU A 31 -18.51 -0.68 9.38
C LEU A 31 -18.96 -0.53 10.83
N ARG A 32 -20.00 0.25 11.10
CA ARG A 32 -20.61 0.37 12.43
C ARG A 32 -21.53 -0.80 12.79
N ASP A 33 -21.91 -1.60 11.80
CA ASP A 33 -22.76 -2.78 12.00
C ASP A 33 -21.91 -3.99 12.37
N GLN A 34 -21.79 -4.28 13.65
CA GLN A 34 -21.01 -5.42 14.15
C GLN A 34 -21.47 -6.79 13.61
N SER A 35 -22.68 -6.88 13.06
CA SER A 35 -23.11 -8.08 12.34
C SER A 35 -22.38 -8.29 11.02
N LYS A 36 -21.76 -7.25 10.46
CA LYS A 36 -20.96 -7.25 9.23
C LYS A 36 -19.49 -7.50 9.47
N CYS A 37 -18.94 -6.86 10.51
CA CYS A 37 -17.56 -7.05 10.97
C CYS A 37 -17.53 -6.92 12.50
N GLU A 38 -17.04 -7.96 13.17
CA GLU A 38 -17.09 -8.00 14.65
C GLU A 38 -16.05 -7.08 15.32
N PHE A 39 -14.90 -6.86 14.65
CA PHE A 39 -13.82 -6.09 15.23
C PHE A 39 -12.95 -5.41 14.16
N ILE A 40 -12.69 -4.13 14.33
CA ILE A 40 -11.87 -3.32 13.45
C ILE A 40 -10.69 -2.74 14.23
N CYS A 41 -9.48 -3.00 13.75
CA CYS A 41 -8.25 -2.42 14.28
C CYS A 41 -7.63 -1.49 13.23
N VAL A 42 -7.26 -0.29 13.63
CA VAL A 42 -6.54 0.68 12.79
C VAL A 42 -5.17 0.94 13.40
N VAL A 43 -4.13 0.84 12.59
CA VAL A 43 -2.75 1.19 12.93
C VAL A 43 -2.37 2.42 12.12
N ASP A 44 -2.21 3.56 12.75
CA ASP A 44 -1.88 4.82 12.09
C ASP A 44 -1.12 5.76 13.03
N ASN A 45 -0.33 6.67 12.49
CA ASN A 45 0.34 7.73 13.23
C ASN A 45 -0.53 8.99 13.41
N GLN A 46 -1.74 8.97 12.86
CA GLN A 46 -2.74 10.03 12.99
C GLN A 46 -4.11 9.45 13.32
N PHE A 47 -4.91 10.20 14.07
CA PHE A 47 -6.30 9.84 14.33
C PHE A 47 -7.18 10.24 13.15
N THR A 48 -7.25 9.35 12.17
CA THR A 48 -7.94 9.55 10.88
C THR A 48 -9.45 9.28 10.99
N GLY A 49 -10.19 9.59 9.93
CA GLY A 49 -11.61 9.22 9.83
C GLY A 49 -11.84 7.69 9.83
N SER A 50 -10.86 6.88 9.45
CA SER A 50 -10.89 5.43 9.62
C SER A 50 -10.70 5.04 11.07
N ALA A 51 -9.81 5.72 11.80
CA ALA A 51 -9.60 5.49 13.23
C ALA A 51 -10.86 5.76 14.07
N GLU A 52 -11.72 6.71 13.64
CA GLU A 52 -13.02 6.97 14.26
C GLU A 52 -14.00 5.79 14.16
N LEU A 53 -13.77 4.86 13.24
CA LEU A 53 -14.60 3.69 12.99
C LEU A 53 -14.05 2.42 13.64
N ALA A 54 -12.86 2.49 14.23
CA ALA A 54 -12.16 1.36 14.80
C ALA A 54 -12.61 1.07 16.24
N ASP A 55 -12.62 -0.23 16.59
CA ASP A 55 -12.76 -0.68 17.98
C ASP A 55 -11.44 -0.53 18.74
N LEU A 56 -10.31 -0.58 18.02
CA LEU A 56 -8.97 -0.42 18.56
C LEU A 56 -8.11 0.41 17.61
N VAL A 57 -7.46 1.43 18.15
CA VAL A 57 -6.44 2.21 17.43
C VAL A 57 -5.08 1.95 18.06
N LEU A 58 -4.11 1.54 17.25
CA LEU A 58 -2.72 1.34 17.66
C LEU A 58 -1.87 2.46 17.06
N PRO A 59 -1.17 3.26 17.89
CA PRO A 59 -0.38 4.39 17.41
C PRO A 59 0.92 3.90 16.75
N ASP A 60 1.05 4.11 15.43
CA ASP A 60 2.27 3.83 14.68
C ASP A 60 3.29 4.97 14.84
N THR A 61 4.51 4.69 14.48
CA THR A 61 5.60 5.66 14.41
C THR A 61 5.60 6.42 13.09
N THR A 62 6.19 7.61 13.11
CA THR A 62 6.55 8.36 11.90
C THR A 62 7.83 7.79 11.29
N THR A 63 8.18 8.22 10.07
CA THR A 63 9.43 7.84 9.41
C THR A 63 10.69 8.30 10.15
N ALA A 64 10.61 9.36 10.96
CA ALA A 64 11.73 9.81 11.78
C ALA A 64 12.02 8.91 12.99
N GLU A 65 11.06 8.08 13.37
CA GLU A 65 11.09 7.25 14.58
C GLU A 65 11.43 5.77 14.30
N ARG A 66 11.63 5.41 13.01
CA ARG A 66 11.93 4.03 12.61
C ARG A 66 12.91 3.95 11.45
N TRP A 67 13.47 2.77 11.25
CA TRP A 67 14.19 2.42 10.04
C TRP A 67 13.23 2.15 8.89
N ASP A 68 13.55 2.65 7.70
CA ASP A 68 12.78 2.42 6.49
C ASP A 68 13.65 2.63 5.23
N LEU A 69 13.14 2.20 4.09
CA LEU A 69 13.69 2.46 2.76
C LEU A 69 12.58 3.02 1.88
N ALA A 70 12.84 4.13 1.20
CA ALA A 70 11.89 4.72 0.27
C ALA A 70 12.42 4.67 -1.17
N PRO A 71 12.03 3.65 -1.96
CA PRO A 71 12.36 3.57 -3.37
C PRO A 71 11.44 4.47 -4.20
N SER A 72 11.86 4.74 -5.45
CA SER A 72 11.11 5.55 -6.40
C SER A 72 9.98 4.83 -7.15
N GLU A 73 9.33 3.88 -6.52
CA GLU A 73 8.38 2.95 -7.17
C GLU A 73 7.24 3.60 -7.95
N TYR A 74 6.80 4.79 -7.50
CA TYR A 74 5.62 5.46 -8.07
C TYR A 74 5.93 6.70 -8.90
N THR A 75 7.19 6.99 -9.16
CA THR A 75 7.59 8.29 -9.71
C THR A 75 8.07 8.27 -11.16
N GLY A 76 7.95 7.12 -11.83
CA GLY A 76 8.26 7.00 -13.27
C GLY A 76 9.73 7.26 -13.61
N ASP A 77 10.10 8.51 -13.73
CA ASP A 77 11.42 8.92 -14.20
C ASP A 77 12.46 9.17 -13.11
N MET A 78 12.03 9.29 -11.87
CA MET A 78 12.93 9.54 -10.74
C MET A 78 13.46 8.25 -10.16
N ALA A 79 14.65 7.85 -10.62
CA ALA A 79 15.35 6.69 -10.11
C ALA A 79 16.18 7.07 -8.86
N TYR A 80 15.66 6.76 -7.69
CA TYR A 80 16.34 7.02 -6.41
C TYR A 80 15.99 5.98 -5.34
N LEU A 81 16.84 5.88 -4.34
CA LEU A 81 16.59 5.19 -3.08
C LEU A 81 16.94 6.12 -1.93
N ILE A 82 16.05 6.27 -0.98
CA ILE A 82 16.26 7.05 0.24
C ILE A 82 16.46 6.10 1.41
N MET A 83 17.50 6.33 2.20
CA MET A 83 17.73 5.66 3.47
C MET A 83 17.04 6.47 4.58
N CYS A 84 16.09 5.86 5.25
CA CYS A 84 15.41 6.45 6.39
C CYS A 84 15.97 5.81 7.68
N GLU A 85 17.04 6.39 8.21
CA GLU A 85 17.57 6.02 9.51
C GLU A 85 16.66 6.57 10.62
N LYS A 86 16.50 5.80 11.70
CA LYS A 86 15.80 6.27 12.89
C LYS A 86 16.52 7.47 13.50
N ALA A 87 15.92 8.65 13.41
CA ALA A 87 16.51 9.90 13.88
C ALA A 87 16.19 10.21 15.34
N ILE A 88 15.04 9.73 15.84
CA ILE A 88 14.58 9.92 17.23
C ILE A 88 13.95 8.63 17.75
N GLU A 89 13.89 8.49 19.07
CA GLU A 89 13.11 7.41 19.68
C GLU A 89 11.61 7.65 19.49
N PRO A 90 10.81 6.58 19.40
CA PRO A 90 9.36 6.69 19.31
C PRO A 90 8.80 7.58 20.42
N LEU A 91 7.90 8.50 20.05
CA LEU A 91 7.27 9.42 20.98
C LEU A 91 6.00 8.80 21.60
N HIS A 92 5.77 9.10 22.86
CA HIS A 92 4.62 8.62 23.62
C HIS A 92 4.55 7.08 23.65
N ASP A 93 3.36 6.52 23.36
CA ASP A 93 3.12 5.07 23.33
C ASP A 93 3.19 4.50 21.91
N SER A 94 3.72 5.27 20.93
CA SER A 94 3.84 4.80 19.57
C SER A 94 4.87 3.69 19.42
N ARG A 95 4.60 2.75 18.53
CA ARG A 95 5.50 1.65 18.16
C ARG A 95 5.43 1.41 16.67
N PRO A 96 6.55 1.00 16.04
CA PRO A 96 6.50 0.57 14.65
C PRO A 96 5.48 -0.57 14.44
N ALA A 97 4.66 -0.48 13.42
CA ALA A 97 3.68 -1.52 13.11
C ALA A 97 4.31 -2.91 12.99
N TYR A 98 5.53 -3.00 12.47
CA TYR A 98 6.31 -4.23 12.43
C TYR A 98 6.51 -4.87 13.82
N GLU A 99 6.82 -4.09 14.83
CA GLU A 99 7.00 -4.58 16.20
C GLU A 99 5.67 -5.04 16.81
N MET A 100 4.58 -4.31 16.52
CA MET A 100 3.23 -4.71 16.97
C MET A 100 2.84 -6.06 16.39
N VAL A 101 3.04 -6.26 15.07
CA VAL A 101 2.74 -7.52 14.40
C VAL A 101 3.69 -8.63 14.87
N THR A 102 4.95 -8.31 15.17
CA THR A 102 5.90 -9.26 15.77
C THR A 102 5.40 -9.78 17.11
N GLU A 103 4.90 -8.91 17.98
CA GLU A 103 4.32 -9.35 19.28
C GLU A 103 3.04 -10.19 19.12
N ILE A 104 2.24 -9.91 18.09
CA ILE A 104 1.08 -10.74 17.75
C ILE A 104 1.54 -12.10 17.24
N SER A 105 2.49 -12.15 16.30
CA SER A 105 3.03 -13.39 15.72
C SER A 105 3.65 -14.32 16.77
N LYS A 106 4.31 -13.73 17.77
CA LYS A 106 4.88 -14.46 18.90
C LYS A 106 3.81 -15.23 19.70
N ARG A 107 2.62 -14.66 19.88
CA ARG A 107 1.51 -15.34 20.58
C ARG A 107 0.93 -16.50 19.79
N PHE A 108 1.12 -16.52 18.48
CA PHE A 108 0.76 -17.64 17.61
C PHE A 108 1.91 -18.63 17.38
N GLY A 109 3.09 -18.40 17.96
CA GLY A 109 4.28 -19.21 17.74
C GLY A 109 4.92 -19.04 16.37
N LEU A 110 4.60 -17.94 15.66
CA LEU A 110 5.03 -17.65 14.28
C LEU A 110 6.09 -16.53 14.20
N GLN A 111 6.69 -16.15 15.32
CA GLN A 111 7.63 -15.03 15.34
C GLN A 111 8.82 -15.27 14.39
N GLN A 112 9.40 -16.46 14.43
CA GLN A 112 10.57 -16.76 13.60
C GLN A 112 10.25 -16.72 12.12
N GLU A 113 9.10 -17.25 11.72
CA GLU A 113 8.62 -17.24 10.33
C GLU A 113 8.31 -15.83 9.84
N PHE A 114 7.76 -14.99 10.72
CA PHE A 114 7.41 -13.61 10.38
C PHE A 114 8.64 -12.71 10.30
N THR A 115 9.55 -12.80 11.27
CA THR A 115 10.69 -11.89 11.36
C THR A 115 11.94 -12.40 10.65
N GLU A 116 12.05 -13.70 10.41
CA GLU A 116 13.30 -14.37 9.99
C GLU A 116 14.49 -13.99 10.88
N GLY A 117 14.22 -13.63 12.14
CA GLY A 117 15.22 -13.18 13.11
C GLY A 117 15.73 -11.75 12.92
N ARG A 118 15.05 -10.93 12.08
CA ARG A 118 15.42 -9.54 11.81
C ARG A 118 14.54 -8.57 12.59
N ASP A 119 15.13 -7.46 13.01
CA ASP A 119 14.45 -6.24 13.39
C ASP A 119 14.31 -5.29 12.19
N LEU A 120 13.83 -4.07 12.41
CA LEU A 120 13.62 -3.10 11.32
C LEU A 120 14.93 -2.69 10.62
N GLU A 121 16.02 -2.49 11.37
CA GLU A 121 17.33 -2.22 10.77
C GLU A 121 17.82 -3.42 9.96
N GLY A 122 17.70 -4.62 10.51
CA GLY A 122 18.04 -5.87 9.83
C GLY A 122 17.25 -6.07 8.54
N TRP A 123 15.96 -5.69 8.51
CA TRP A 123 15.17 -5.70 7.30
C TRP A 123 15.60 -4.63 6.29
N ALA A 124 15.85 -3.41 6.74
CA ALA A 124 16.34 -2.33 5.88
C ALA A 124 17.67 -2.74 5.21
N ARG A 125 18.60 -3.31 5.98
CA ARG A 125 19.88 -3.82 5.49
C ARG A 125 19.70 -4.97 4.49
N TYR A 126 18.84 -5.94 4.81
CA TYR A 126 18.53 -7.05 3.92
C TYR A 126 17.90 -6.59 2.60
N LEU A 127 16.89 -5.74 2.66
CA LEU A 127 16.21 -5.21 1.47
C LEU A 127 17.17 -4.40 0.60
N HIS A 128 18.07 -3.62 1.21
CA HIS A 128 19.07 -2.88 0.47
C HIS A 128 20.08 -3.80 -0.22
N GLU A 129 20.76 -4.66 0.53
CA GLU A 129 21.85 -5.49 0.02
C GLU A 129 21.37 -6.60 -0.92
N GLU A 130 20.27 -7.26 -0.58
CA GLU A 130 19.79 -8.42 -1.31
C GLU A 130 18.87 -8.09 -2.49
N LEU A 131 18.13 -6.99 -2.43
CA LEU A 131 17.20 -6.62 -3.49
C LEU A 131 17.67 -5.39 -4.26
N ASN A 132 17.78 -4.23 -3.61
CA ASN A 132 18.05 -2.98 -4.32
C ASN A 132 19.44 -2.95 -4.95
N ARG A 133 20.47 -3.33 -4.21
CA ARG A 133 21.85 -3.31 -4.70
C ARG A 133 22.11 -4.32 -5.81
N LYS A 134 21.45 -5.47 -5.76
CA LYS A 134 21.52 -6.44 -6.86
C LYS A 134 20.79 -5.98 -8.13
N ALA A 135 19.68 -5.25 -7.95
CA ALA A 135 18.88 -4.74 -9.07
C ALA A 135 19.49 -3.50 -9.73
N VAL A 136 20.27 -2.71 -8.98
CA VAL A 136 20.85 -1.43 -9.45
C VAL A 136 22.38 -1.50 -9.42
N PRO A 137 23.03 -1.78 -10.57
CA PRO A 137 24.48 -1.83 -10.65
C PRO A 137 25.13 -0.52 -10.19
N GLY A 138 26.15 -0.65 -9.35
CA GLY A 138 26.89 0.51 -8.80
C GLY A 138 26.26 1.18 -7.59
N MET A 139 25.12 0.67 -7.09
CA MET A 139 24.55 1.16 -5.84
C MET A 139 25.55 0.93 -4.68
N PRO A 140 25.80 1.95 -3.84
CA PRO A 140 26.69 1.87 -2.69
C PRO A 140 26.29 0.78 -1.68
N SER A 141 27.19 0.41 -0.79
CA SER A 141 26.86 -0.46 0.36
C SER A 141 25.84 0.20 1.28
N PHE A 142 25.21 -0.59 2.15
CA PHE A 142 24.26 -0.06 3.14
C PHE A 142 24.89 1.04 4.00
N ASP A 143 26.11 0.81 4.49
CA ASP A 143 26.79 1.76 5.37
C ASP A 143 27.22 3.05 4.64
N ASP A 144 27.61 2.94 3.36
CA ASP A 144 27.86 4.12 2.52
C ASP A 144 26.57 4.90 2.24
N MET A 145 25.45 4.17 2.05
CA MET A 145 24.14 4.77 1.84
C MET A 145 23.63 5.55 3.05
N LEU A 146 23.93 5.11 4.28
CA LEU A 146 23.60 5.86 5.51
C LEU A 146 24.24 7.25 5.49
N SER A 147 25.53 7.31 5.08
CA SER A 147 26.25 8.59 4.98
C SER A 147 25.73 9.46 3.83
N LEU A 148 25.26 8.87 2.74
CA LEU A 148 24.77 9.56 1.55
C LEU A 148 23.30 10.04 1.71
N GLY A 149 22.49 9.27 2.41
CA GLY A 149 21.05 9.50 2.61
C GLY A 149 20.19 9.20 1.40
N VAL A 150 20.54 9.74 0.24
CA VAL A 150 19.79 9.56 -1.01
C VAL A 150 20.73 9.15 -2.14
N TYR A 151 20.49 8.02 -2.74
CA TYR A 151 21.18 7.60 -3.96
C TYR A 151 20.29 7.79 -5.18
N ARG A 152 20.80 8.52 -6.16
CA ARG A 152 20.14 8.70 -7.47
C ARG A 152 20.88 7.87 -8.52
N TYR A 153 20.14 7.14 -9.31
CA TYR A 153 20.70 6.34 -10.39
C TYR A 153 20.02 6.66 -11.72
N ALA A 154 20.78 6.56 -12.81
CA ALA A 154 20.24 6.80 -14.13
C ALA A 154 19.31 5.66 -14.54
N ASN A 155 18.16 5.99 -15.12
CA ASN A 155 17.39 5.06 -15.89
C ASN A 155 18.01 4.98 -17.29
N PRO A 156 18.70 3.88 -17.67
CA PRO A 156 19.37 3.77 -18.96
C PRO A 156 18.39 3.77 -20.14
N GLU A 157 17.14 3.42 -19.90
CA GLU A 157 16.08 3.41 -20.92
C GLU A 157 15.38 4.77 -21.08
N GLY A 158 15.72 5.73 -20.22
CA GLY A 158 15.08 7.06 -20.20
C GLY A 158 13.65 7.02 -19.67
N THR A 159 12.87 8.03 -20.04
CA THR A 159 11.48 8.19 -19.61
C THR A 159 10.57 7.12 -20.18
N THR A 160 9.89 6.38 -19.33
CA THR A 160 8.84 5.45 -19.75
C THR A 160 7.55 6.22 -20.07
N VAL A 161 7.21 6.28 -21.35
CA VAL A 161 5.92 6.85 -21.78
C VAL A 161 4.86 5.76 -21.83
N ALA A 162 3.85 5.85 -20.99
CA ALA A 162 2.76 4.88 -20.96
C ALA A 162 2.11 4.72 -22.34
N LEU A 163 1.87 3.47 -22.72
CA LEU A 163 1.24 3.10 -24.00
C LEU A 163 1.95 3.64 -25.24
N LYS A 164 3.25 3.98 -25.16
CA LYS A 164 3.98 4.58 -26.30
C LYS A 164 3.92 3.70 -27.54
N SER A 165 4.26 2.42 -27.45
CA SER A 165 4.25 1.48 -28.56
C SER A 165 2.86 1.34 -29.20
N PHE A 166 1.80 1.27 -28.38
CA PHE A 166 0.42 1.27 -28.87
C PHE A 166 0.06 2.60 -29.57
N ARG A 167 0.50 3.73 -29.05
CA ARG A 167 0.22 5.05 -29.65
C ARG A 167 0.96 5.27 -30.97
N ASP A 168 2.18 4.74 -31.07
CA ASP A 168 3.00 4.87 -32.26
C ASP A 168 2.52 3.94 -33.39
N ASP A 169 2.15 2.71 -33.06
CA ASP A 169 1.56 1.73 -34.00
C ASP A 169 0.59 0.78 -33.28
N PRO A 170 -0.71 1.12 -33.23
CA PRO A 170 -1.71 0.33 -32.52
C PRO A 170 -2.03 -1.01 -33.20
N VAL A 171 -1.63 -1.21 -34.45
CA VAL A 171 -1.82 -2.47 -35.18
C VAL A 171 -0.72 -3.46 -34.83
N ALA A 172 0.53 -3.01 -34.82
CA ALA A 172 1.68 -3.85 -34.47
C ALA A 172 1.75 -4.10 -32.95
N ASN A 173 1.22 -3.20 -32.12
CA ASN A 173 1.27 -3.26 -30.67
C ASN A 173 -0.13 -3.08 -30.04
N PRO A 174 -1.06 -4.02 -30.27
CA PRO A 174 -2.40 -3.93 -29.72
C PRO A 174 -2.37 -4.01 -28.19
N LEU A 175 -3.36 -3.44 -27.53
CA LEU A 175 -3.55 -3.59 -26.09
C LEU A 175 -4.03 -5.01 -25.75
N ALA A 176 -3.79 -5.43 -24.51
CA ALA A 176 -4.27 -6.72 -23.98
C ALA A 176 -5.77 -6.69 -23.64
N THR A 177 -6.57 -6.06 -24.48
CA THR A 177 -8.03 -5.99 -24.38
C THR A 177 -8.65 -6.85 -25.49
N PRO A 178 -9.91 -7.31 -25.37
CA PRO A 178 -10.58 -8.08 -26.41
C PRO A 178 -10.55 -7.43 -27.80
N SER A 179 -10.65 -6.09 -27.86
CA SER A 179 -10.60 -5.34 -29.12
C SER A 179 -9.18 -4.95 -29.55
N GLY A 180 -8.18 -5.18 -28.72
CA GLY A 180 -6.81 -4.66 -28.92
C GLY A 180 -6.69 -3.13 -28.78
N LYS A 181 -7.75 -2.46 -28.34
CA LYS A 181 -7.86 -0.99 -28.21
C LYS A 181 -8.28 -0.59 -26.81
N ILE A 182 -8.31 0.71 -26.53
CA ILE A 182 -8.91 1.25 -25.32
C ILE A 182 -10.42 0.98 -25.37
N GLU A 183 -10.94 0.28 -24.37
CA GLU A 183 -12.36 -0.04 -24.25
C GLU A 183 -13.00 0.83 -23.18
N ILE A 184 -14.00 1.64 -23.58
CA ILE A 184 -14.82 2.42 -22.66
C ILE A 184 -15.98 1.58 -22.15
N PHE A 185 -16.54 0.73 -23.00
CA PHE A 185 -17.58 -0.24 -22.65
C PHE A 185 -16.94 -1.60 -22.36
N SER A 186 -17.20 -2.16 -21.18
CA SER A 186 -16.78 -3.52 -20.84
C SER A 186 -17.86 -4.53 -21.21
N ALA A 187 -17.63 -5.29 -22.28
CA ALA A 187 -18.53 -6.36 -22.67
C ALA A 187 -18.61 -7.45 -21.59
N GLU A 188 -17.49 -7.74 -20.91
CA GLU A 188 -17.44 -8.72 -19.83
C GLU A 188 -18.35 -8.33 -18.65
N LEU A 189 -18.29 -7.07 -18.21
CA LEU A 189 -19.19 -6.57 -17.15
C LEU A 189 -20.65 -6.60 -17.59
N HIS A 190 -20.92 -6.31 -18.84
CA HIS A 190 -22.26 -6.38 -19.39
C HIS A 190 -22.79 -7.82 -19.43
N GLU A 191 -21.99 -8.79 -19.86
CA GLU A 191 -22.33 -10.21 -19.86
C GLU A 191 -22.55 -10.78 -18.46
N MET A 192 -21.82 -10.28 -17.45
CA MET A 192 -22.04 -10.63 -16.05
C MET A 192 -23.39 -10.15 -15.53
N SER A 193 -24.17 -9.42 -16.30
CA SER A 193 -25.46 -8.83 -15.90
C SER A 193 -25.36 -8.03 -14.58
N LEU A 194 -24.22 -7.42 -14.33
CA LEU A 194 -24.03 -6.53 -13.20
C LEU A 194 -24.80 -5.26 -13.47
N THR A 195 -26.00 -5.18 -12.92
CA THR A 195 -26.74 -3.92 -12.88
C THR A 195 -26.07 -3.01 -11.87
N TRP A 196 -25.53 -1.93 -12.37
CA TRP A 196 -25.06 -0.83 -11.55
C TRP A 196 -26.26 -0.05 -11.07
N GLU A 197 -26.77 -0.40 -9.91
CA GLU A 197 -27.75 0.43 -9.23
C GLU A 197 -27.04 1.34 -8.26
N PHE A 198 -27.18 2.65 -8.45
CA PHE A 198 -26.70 3.61 -7.46
C PHE A 198 -27.55 3.46 -6.19
N PRO A 199 -26.95 3.21 -5.02
CA PRO A 199 -27.67 3.20 -3.76
C PRO A 199 -28.44 4.51 -3.55
N GLY A 200 -29.59 4.43 -2.91
CA GLY A 200 -30.37 5.61 -2.56
C GLY A 200 -31.18 6.22 -3.70
N GLY A 201 -31.40 5.49 -4.79
CA GLY A 201 -32.29 5.93 -5.87
C GLY A 201 -31.73 7.04 -6.75
N ASP A 202 -30.44 7.31 -6.67
CA ASP A 202 -29.75 8.26 -7.52
C ASP A 202 -29.53 7.66 -8.92
N LYS A 203 -30.57 7.72 -9.72
CA LYS A 203 -30.60 7.08 -11.05
C LYS A 203 -30.01 7.96 -12.15
N GLY A 204 -28.89 8.58 -11.90
CA GLY A 204 -28.14 9.24 -12.96
C GLY A 204 -28.67 10.60 -13.39
N ASP A 205 -29.55 11.24 -12.63
CA ASP A 205 -29.97 12.63 -12.86
C ASP A 205 -28.90 13.65 -12.39
N ARG A 206 -27.70 13.17 -12.08
CA ARG A 206 -26.55 14.02 -11.81
C ARG A 206 -25.69 14.14 -13.07
N VAL A 207 -25.99 15.17 -13.79
CA VAL A 207 -25.06 15.71 -14.79
C VAL A 207 -24.03 16.54 -14.09
#